data_a94f3c39c90e89abb6752289dcedcc3f
#
_entry.id   a94f3c39c90e89abb6752289dcedcc3f
#
_cell.length_a   1.000
_cell.length_b   1.000
_cell.length_c   1.000
_cell.angle_alpha   90.00
_cell.angle_beta   90.00
_cell.angle_gamma   90.00
#
_symmetry.space_group_name_H-M   'P 1'
#
loop_
_entity.id
_entity.type
_entity.pdbx_description
1 polymer ?
#
loop_
_entity_poly.entity_id
_entity_poly.type
_entity_poly.pdbx_seq_one_letter_code
_entity_poly.pdbx_strand_id
1 'polypeptide(L)'
;MKAYKVIKSNIHRKGLCAMRNIKGDERIIEYRGKKITHKQADEDSKYGYDITYLFTLDKKYLLDGDFEFNKARLINHSCNPNCEVLDESKSKIWITAIRNIKKNEELSYDYGFSFDCNYKDHICKCGSKNCVGFIIREGSRWRLKKQINI
;
A
#
# COMPACT_ATOMS: atom_id res chain seq x y z
N MET A 1 15.35 -7.03 17.37
CA MET A 1 14.49 -5.84 17.65
C MET A 1 13.50 -5.68 16.53
N LYS A 2 12.25 -5.47 16.87
CA LYS A 2 11.18 -5.24 15.89
C LYS A 2 11.44 -3.96 15.09
N ALA A 3 11.30 -4.01 13.78
CA ALA A 3 11.65 -2.86 12.92
C ALA A 3 10.60 -1.75 12.92
N TYR A 4 9.38 -2.03 13.34
CA TYR A 4 8.24 -1.11 13.26
C TYR A 4 7.37 -1.13 14.51
N LYS A 5 6.57 -0.08 14.68
CA LYS A 5 5.46 0.01 15.64
C LYS A 5 4.23 0.64 15.00
N VAL A 6 3.05 0.34 15.57
CA VAL A 6 1.79 0.97 15.17
C VAL A 6 1.74 2.37 15.76
N ILE A 7 1.32 3.34 14.95
CA ILE A 7 1.14 4.74 15.35
C ILE A 7 -0.24 5.25 14.93
N LYS A 8 -0.66 6.39 15.50
CA LYS A 8 -1.69 7.24 14.90
C LYS A 8 -1.04 7.95 13.71
N SER A 9 -1.55 7.72 12.51
CA SER A 9 -0.96 8.25 11.27
C SER A 9 -1.43 9.68 10.99
N ASN A 10 -0.54 10.49 10.43
CA ASN A 10 -0.89 11.79 9.85
C ASN A 10 -1.53 11.65 8.45
N ILE A 11 -1.38 10.47 7.80
CA ILE A 11 -1.95 10.20 6.48
C ILE A 11 -3.40 9.73 6.62
N HIS A 12 -3.60 8.61 7.33
CA HIS A 12 -4.93 8.04 7.53
C HIS A 12 -4.97 7.11 8.75
N ARG A 13 -5.87 7.38 9.70
CA ARG A 13 -6.18 6.57 10.89
C ARG A 13 -4.92 6.03 11.61
N LYS A 14 -4.55 4.78 11.36
CA LYS A 14 -3.36 4.12 11.91
C LYS A 14 -2.33 3.93 10.81
N GLY A 15 -1.07 3.87 11.19
CA GLY A 15 0.06 3.58 10.32
C GLY A 15 1.12 2.77 11.05
N LEU A 16 2.18 2.45 10.34
CA LEU A 16 3.40 1.89 10.92
C LEU A 16 4.54 2.89 10.78
N CYS A 17 5.38 3.00 11.81
CA CYS A 17 6.62 3.77 11.70
C CYS A 17 7.83 2.93 12.09
N ALA A 18 8.99 3.32 11.59
CA ALA A 18 10.26 2.68 11.90
C ALA A 18 10.64 2.87 13.37
N MET A 19 11.00 1.78 14.07
CA MET A 19 11.52 1.83 15.44
C MET A 19 13.04 2.03 15.53
N ARG A 20 13.71 1.81 14.42
CA ARG A 20 15.15 1.99 14.23
C ARG A 20 15.42 2.48 12.82
N ASN A 21 16.66 2.83 12.52
CA ASN A 21 17.06 3.05 11.14
C ASN A 21 16.95 1.73 10.36
N ILE A 22 16.41 1.79 9.16
CA ILE A 22 16.23 0.68 8.23
C ILE A 22 17.04 0.99 6.98
N LYS A 23 17.80 0.03 6.51
CA LYS A 23 18.60 0.20 5.28
C LYS A 23 17.72 -0.03 4.04
N GLY A 24 18.11 0.60 2.93
CA GLY A 24 17.53 0.27 1.62
C GLY A 24 17.67 -1.23 1.34
N ASP A 25 16.71 -1.79 0.63
CA ASP A 25 16.57 -3.21 0.29
C ASP A 25 16.31 -4.15 1.49
N GLU A 26 16.16 -3.61 2.69
CA GLU A 26 15.82 -4.41 3.88
C GLU A 26 14.33 -4.79 3.85
N ARG A 27 14.04 -6.09 4.04
CA ARG A 27 12.69 -6.58 4.29
C ARG A 27 12.21 -6.18 5.67
N ILE A 28 11.05 -5.53 5.75
CA ILE A 28 10.54 -4.97 6.99
C ILE A 28 9.49 -5.88 7.62
N ILE A 29 8.49 -6.26 6.83
CA ILE A 29 7.34 -7.03 7.27
C ILE A 29 6.72 -7.82 6.11
N GLU A 30 6.33 -9.05 6.38
CA GLU A 30 5.52 -9.86 5.45
C GLU A 30 4.07 -9.40 5.48
N TYR A 31 3.47 -9.20 4.31
CA TYR A 31 2.04 -8.99 4.16
C TYR A 31 1.33 -10.35 4.17
N ARG A 32 0.63 -10.65 5.23
CA ARG A 32 0.04 -11.96 5.50
C ARG A 32 -1.47 -11.94 5.34
N GLY A 33 -2.03 -13.04 4.87
CA GLY A 33 -3.47 -13.11 4.68
C GLY A 33 -3.96 -14.47 4.23
N LYS A 34 -5.19 -14.49 3.77
CA LYS A 34 -5.85 -15.67 3.22
C LYS A 34 -5.83 -15.60 1.69
N LYS A 35 -5.40 -16.69 1.07
CA LYS A 35 -5.47 -16.85 -0.39
C LYS A 35 -6.90 -17.14 -0.80
N ILE A 36 -7.43 -16.33 -1.71
CA ILE A 36 -8.78 -16.46 -2.28
C ILE A 36 -8.70 -16.40 -3.81
N THR A 37 -9.72 -16.88 -4.49
CA THR A 37 -9.82 -16.73 -5.95
C THR A 37 -10.46 -15.40 -6.33
N HIS A 38 -10.20 -14.91 -7.55
CA HIS A 38 -10.92 -13.75 -8.09
C HIS A 38 -12.42 -13.96 -8.07
N LYS A 39 -12.87 -15.16 -8.41
CA LYS A 39 -14.30 -15.53 -8.34
C LYS A 39 -14.89 -15.37 -6.95
N GLN A 40 -14.18 -15.85 -5.89
CA GLN A 40 -14.64 -15.67 -4.51
C GLN A 40 -14.70 -14.17 -4.12
N ALA A 41 -13.76 -13.36 -4.55
CA ALA A 41 -13.78 -11.93 -4.31
C ALA A 41 -14.94 -11.23 -5.02
N ASP A 42 -15.28 -11.64 -6.24
CA ASP A 42 -16.39 -11.05 -7.01
C ASP A 42 -17.78 -11.44 -6.46
N GLU A 43 -17.90 -12.64 -5.90
CA GLU A 43 -19.17 -13.18 -5.37
C GLU A 43 -19.46 -12.75 -3.93
N ASP A 44 -18.45 -12.33 -3.16
CA ASP A 44 -18.60 -11.96 -1.75
C ASP A 44 -18.68 -10.44 -1.59
N SER A 45 -19.83 -9.95 -1.11
CA SER A 45 -20.08 -8.53 -0.84
C SER A 45 -19.11 -7.90 0.16
N LYS A 46 -18.40 -8.70 0.96
CA LYS A 46 -17.29 -8.25 1.81
C LYS A 46 -16.21 -7.54 0.99
N TYR A 47 -16.02 -7.91 -0.27
CA TYR A 47 -14.99 -7.38 -1.15
C TYR A 47 -15.54 -6.29 -2.12
N GLY A 48 -16.32 -5.36 -1.59
CA GLY A 48 -16.79 -4.18 -2.35
C GLY A 48 -15.67 -3.17 -2.65
N TYR A 49 -16.03 -2.08 -3.28
CA TYR A 49 -15.11 -1.06 -3.84
C TYR A 49 -14.12 -0.41 -2.86
N ASP A 50 -14.36 -0.49 -1.55
CA ASP A 50 -13.54 0.19 -0.54
C ASP A 50 -12.40 -0.67 0.04
N ILE A 51 -12.15 -1.86 -0.52
CA ILE A 51 -11.20 -2.79 0.09
C ILE A 51 -9.81 -2.64 -0.48
N THR A 52 -8.95 -2.03 0.33
CA THR A 52 -7.54 -1.78 0.03
C THR A 52 -6.61 -2.90 0.50
N TYR A 53 -7.16 -4.02 1.01
CA TYR A 53 -6.37 -5.10 1.62
C TYR A 53 -6.15 -6.32 0.72
N LEU A 54 -6.62 -6.24 -0.53
CA LEU A 54 -6.43 -7.30 -1.50
C LEU A 54 -5.17 -7.07 -2.35
N PHE A 55 -4.31 -8.08 -2.41
CA PHE A 55 -3.20 -8.12 -3.36
C PHE A 55 -3.45 -9.17 -4.43
N THR A 56 -3.25 -8.80 -5.68
CA THR A 56 -3.25 -9.76 -6.80
C THR A 56 -1.98 -10.58 -6.76
N LEU A 57 -2.10 -11.90 -6.62
CA LEU A 57 -0.97 -12.83 -6.67
C LEU A 57 -0.70 -13.27 -8.11
N ASP A 58 -1.74 -13.64 -8.82
CA ASP A 58 -1.69 -14.08 -10.22
C ASP A 58 -3.08 -13.98 -10.89
N LYS A 59 -3.22 -14.59 -12.06
CA LYS A 59 -4.50 -14.57 -12.81
C LYS A 59 -5.66 -15.28 -12.10
N LYS A 60 -5.39 -16.14 -11.11
CA LYS A 60 -6.39 -16.96 -10.41
C LYS A 60 -6.60 -16.49 -8.98
N TYR A 61 -5.56 -16.02 -8.31
CA TYR A 61 -5.56 -15.81 -6.87
C TYR A 61 -5.28 -14.37 -6.45
N LEU A 62 -5.93 -14.00 -5.36
CA LEU A 62 -5.69 -12.80 -4.56
C LEU A 62 -5.26 -13.20 -3.15
N LEU A 63 -4.59 -12.31 -2.45
CA LEU A 63 -4.33 -12.40 -1.01
C LEU A 63 -5.20 -11.39 -0.28
N ASP A 64 -6.12 -11.86 0.55
CA ASP A 64 -6.90 -11.03 1.47
C ASP A 64 -6.12 -10.83 2.75
N GLY A 65 -5.66 -9.60 2.98
CA GLY A 65 -4.87 -9.23 4.16
C GLY A 65 -5.67 -8.58 5.29
N ASP A 66 -7.00 -8.55 5.22
CA ASP A 66 -7.85 -7.92 6.24
C ASP A 66 -8.00 -8.77 7.50
N PHE A 67 -6.89 -8.95 8.21
CA PHE A 67 -6.80 -9.68 9.47
C PHE A 67 -5.97 -8.90 10.49
N GLU A 68 -6.35 -8.94 11.76
CA GLU A 68 -5.65 -8.22 12.84
C GLU A 68 -4.19 -8.63 13.01
N PHE A 69 -3.87 -9.89 12.75
CA PHE A 69 -2.48 -10.38 12.81
C PHE A 69 -1.59 -9.79 11.72
N ASN A 70 -2.18 -9.32 10.61
CA ASN A 70 -1.46 -8.70 9.50
C ASN A 70 -1.25 -7.21 9.77
N LYS A 71 -0.22 -6.84 10.52
CA LYS A 71 0.06 -5.42 10.81
C LYS A 71 0.50 -4.64 9.56
N ALA A 72 1.01 -5.32 8.53
CA ALA A 72 1.37 -4.68 7.26
C ALA A 72 0.17 -3.99 6.58
N ARG A 73 -1.06 -4.45 6.81
CA ARG A 73 -2.28 -3.81 6.30
C ARG A 73 -2.49 -2.37 6.77
N LEU A 74 -1.80 -1.96 7.83
CA LEU A 74 -1.88 -0.60 8.39
C LEU A 74 -0.93 0.38 7.70
N ILE A 75 -0.03 -0.09 6.83
CA ILE A 75 0.87 0.81 6.08
C ILE A 75 0.03 1.61 5.08
N ASN A 76 0.16 2.94 5.13
CA ASN A 76 -0.59 3.85 4.28
C ASN A 76 0.06 4.03 2.90
N HIS A 77 -0.74 4.49 1.94
CA HIS A 77 -0.26 4.91 0.62
C HIS A 77 0.48 6.24 0.71
N SER A 78 1.53 6.38 -0.09
CA SER A 78 2.13 7.67 -0.41
C SER A 78 2.49 7.76 -1.90
N CYS A 79 2.36 8.97 -2.45
CA CYS A 79 2.85 9.28 -3.78
C CYS A 79 4.39 9.41 -3.84
N ASN A 80 5.05 9.52 -2.68
CA ASN A 80 6.50 9.48 -2.51
C ASN A 80 6.85 8.46 -1.41
N PRO A 81 6.71 7.15 -1.71
CA PRO A 81 6.84 6.09 -0.72
C PRO A 81 8.30 5.85 -0.32
N ASN A 82 8.50 5.25 0.86
CA ASN A 82 9.79 4.74 1.31
C ASN A 82 9.90 3.21 1.28
N CYS A 83 8.81 2.54 0.94
CA CYS A 83 8.75 1.10 0.78
C CYS A 83 8.15 0.72 -0.58
N GLU A 84 8.38 -0.52 -0.96
CA GLU A 84 7.75 -1.19 -2.09
C GLU A 84 7.25 -2.58 -1.69
N VAL A 85 6.42 -3.15 -2.52
CA VAL A 85 5.89 -4.50 -2.36
C VAL A 85 6.63 -5.43 -3.32
N LEU A 86 7.29 -6.44 -2.76
CA LEU A 86 7.97 -7.49 -3.53
C LEU A 86 7.28 -8.83 -3.34
N ASP A 87 6.94 -9.48 -4.45
CA ASP A 87 6.45 -10.86 -4.48
C ASP A 87 7.60 -11.79 -4.82
N GLU A 88 8.08 -12.54 -3.84
CA GLU A 88 9.24 -13.42 -4.03
C GLU A 88 8.90 -14.81 -4.55
N SER A 89 7.65 -15.24 -4.52
CA SER A 89 7.32 -16.63 -4.89
C SER A 89 5.84 -16.88 -5.21
N LYS A 90 5.11 -15.88 -5.66
CA LYS A 90 3.63 -15.93 -5.89
C LYS A 90 2.81 -16.34 -4.65
N SER A 91 3.42 -16.41 -3.48
CA SER A 91 2.77 -16.80 -2.23
C SER A 91 3.18 -15.95 -1.02
N LYS A 92 4.28 -15.22 -1.11
CA LYS A 92 4.78 -14.35 -0.03
C LYS A 92 5.03 -12.94 -0.52
N ILE A 93 4.33 -12.01 0.06
CA ILE A 93 4.47 -10.58 -0.23
C ILE A 93 5.26 -9.93 0.91
N TRP A 94 6.35 -9.26 0.58
CA TRP A 94 7.16 -8.52 1.52
C TRP A 94 7.08 -7.03 1.28
N ILE A 95 6.95 -6.27 2.35
CA ILE A 95 7.15 -4.83 2.34
C ILE A 95 8.63 -4.58 2.61
N THR A 96 9.30 -3.96 1.63
CA THR A 96 10.76 -3.78 1.59
C THR A 96 11.08 -2.28 1.47
N ALA A 97 12.13 -1.84 2.14
CA ALA A 97 12.59 -0.44 2.04
C ALA A 97 13.22 -0.18 0.66
N ILE A 98 12.81 0.90 -0.03
CA ILE A 98 13.43 1.31 -1.31
C ILE A 98 14.57 2.31 -1.12
N ARG A 99 14.73 2.83 0.08
CA ARG A 99 15.80 3.72 0.51
C ARG A 99 16.07 3.55 1.99
N ASN A 100 17.10 4.19 2.49
CA ASN A 100 17.29 4.28 3.94
C ASN A 100 16.12 5.03 4.59
N ILE A 101 15.56 4.46 5.66
CA ILE A 101 14.46 5.00 6.43
C ILE A 101 14.98 5.30 7.84
N LYS A 102 14.77 6.52 8.29
CA LYS A 102 15.18 6.92 9.65
C LYS A 102 14.19 6.43 10.70
N LYS A 103 14.68 6.20 11.90
CA LYS A 103 13.81 5.97 13.07
C LYS A 103 12.73 7.05 13.15
N ASN A 104 11.51 6.64 13.44
CA ASN A 104 10.28 7.43 13.52
C ASN A 104 9.69 7.92 12.18
N GLU A 105 10.31 7.63 11.03
CA GLU A 105 9.60 7.83 9.75
C GLU A 105 8.41 6.89 9.63
N GLU A 106 7.27 7.39 9.15
CA GLU A 106 6.13 6.55 8.79
C GLU A 106 6.44 5.74 7.54
N LEU A 107 6.12 4.44 7.57
CA LEU A 107 6.27 3.54 6.43
C LEU A 107 5.10 3.76 5.45
N SER A 108 5.40 3.78 4.17
CA SER A 108 4.42 3.94 3.11
C SER A 108 4.84 3.23 1.84
N TYR A 109 3.87 2.81 1.04
CA TYR A 109 4.12 2.28 -0.30
C TYR A 109 3.05 2.77 -1.29
N ASP A 110 3.33 2.65 -2.58
CA ASP A 110 2.35 2.95 -3.62
C ASP A 110 1.36 1.77 -3.72
N TYR A 111 0.09 2.02 -3.44
CA TYR A 111 -0.95 0.98 -3.50
C TYR A 111 -1.17 0.43 -4.91
N GLY A 112 -0.69 1.13 -5.94
CA GLY A 112 -0.75 0.66 -7.31
C GLY A 112 -2.14 0.70 -7.93
N PHE A 113 -3.05 1.53 -7.42
CA PHE A 113 -4.41 1.63 -7.92
C PHE A 113 -4.44 2.11 -9.36
N SER A 114 -5.29 1.50 -10.16
CA SER A 114 -5.49 1.88 -11.55
C SER A 114 -6.14 3.26 -11.67
N PHE A 115 -5.81 3.97 -12.75
CA PHE A 115 -6.54 5.17 -13.16
C PHE A 115 -7.77 4.73 -13.97
N ASP A 116 -8.89 4.56 -13.28
CA ASP A 116 -10.18 4.14 -13.83
C ASP A 116 -11.30 5.16 -13.52
N CYS A 117 -12.55 4.83 -13.86
CA CYS A 117 -13.68 5.73 -13.64
C CYS A 117 -13.94 6.03 -12.15
N ASN A 118 -13.45 5.20 -11.24
CA ASN A 118 -13.67 5.33 -9.79
C ASN A 118 -12.47 5.95 -9.05
N TYR A 119 -11.44 6.45 -9.74
CA TYR A 119 -10.24 6.96 -9.09
C TYR A 119 -10.51 8.09 -8.07
N LYS A 120 -11.57 8.86 -8.27
CA LYS A 120 -11.97 9.96 -7.36
C LYS A 120 -12.48 9.49 -6.00
N ASP A 121 -12.84 8.21 -5.88
CA ASP A 121 -13.29 7.62 -4.61
C ASP A 121 -12.12 7.37 -3.65
N HIS A 122 -10.89 7.41 -4.15
CA HIS A 122 -9.67 7.13 -3.41
C HIS A 122 -8.83 8.40 -3.22
N ILE A 123 -9.25 9.24 -2.26
CA ILE A 123 -8.54 10.49 -1.93
C ILE A 123 -7.20 10.18 -1.26
N CYS A 124 -6.12 10.80 -1.75
CA CYS A 124 -4.79 10.71 -1.16
C CYS A 124 -4.53 11.87 -0.21
N LYS A 125 -4.07 11.56 1.00
CA LYS A 125 -3.72 12.52 2.05
C LYS A 125 -2.24 12.43 2.44
N CYS A 126 -1.37 11.93 1.55
CA CYS A 126 0.04 11.69 1.88
C CYS A 126 0.84 12.97 2.15
N GLY A 127 0.40 14.12 1.66
CA GLY A 127 1.05 15.40 1.85
C GLY A 127 2.37 15.59 1.08
N SER A 128 2.73 14.65 0.18
CA SER A 128 3.95 14.75 -0.63
C SER A 128 3.84 15.86 -1.67
N LYS A 129 4.97 16.47 -2.03
CA LYS A 129 5.02 17.54 -3.05
C LYS A 129 4.53 17.08 -4.43
N ASN A 130 4.71 15.80 -4.76
CA ASN A 130 4.26 15.19 -6.01
C ASN A 130 2.87 14.54 -5.92
N CYS A 131 2.14 14.75 -4.82
CA CYS A 131 0.81 14.19 -4.63
C CYS A 131 -0.16 14.78 -5.67
N VAL A 132 -0.94 13.89 -6.30
CA VAL A 132 -1.96 14.27 -7.28
C VAL A 132 -3.37 14.33 -6.69
N GLY A 133 -3.51 14.17 -5.36
CA GLY A 133 -4.78 14.24 -4.63
C GLY A 133 -5.56 12.94 -4.57
N PHE A 134 -5.16 11.93 -5.33
CA PHE A 134 -5.82 10.62 -5.39
C PHE A 134 -4.80 9.48 -5.32
N ILE A 135 -5.25 8.32 -4.83
CA ILE A 135 -4.43 7.10 -4.80
C ILE A 135 -4.43 6.49 -6.18
N ILE A 136 -3.37 6.76 -6.94
CA ILE A 136 -3.17 6.27 -8.31
C ILE A 136 -1.72 5.83 -8.43
N ARG A 137 -1.48 4.70 -9.10
CA ARG A 137 -0.13 4.20 -9.40
C ARG A 137 0.73 5.26 -10.10
N GLU A 138 2.00 5.28 -9.80
CA GLU A 138 2.96 6.27 -10.29
C GLU A 138 2.91 6.45 -11.81
N GLY A 139 2.92 5.35 -12.56
CA GLY A 139 2.91 5.37 -14.03
C GLY A 139 1.66 5.99 -14.67
N SER A 140 0.61 6.27 -13.89
CA SER A 140 -0.64 6.87 -14.39
C SER A 140 -0.89 8.30 -13.88
N ARG A 141 -0.10 8.81 -12.92
CA ARG A 141 -0.32 10.14 -12.30
C ARG A 141 -0.17 11.30 -13.28
N TRP A 142 0.60 11.13 -14.35
CA TRP A 142 0.78 12.15 -15.39
C TRP A 142 -0.55 12.57 -16.04
N ARG A 143 -1.55 11.70 -16.02
CA ARG A 143 -2.89 11.97 -16.56
C ARG A 143 -3.60 13.10 -15.84
N LEU A 144 -3.40 13.19 -14.51
CA LEU A 144 -3.97 14.28 -13.70
C LEU A 144 -3.14 15.57 -13.80
N LYS A 145 -1.83 15.47 -13.93
CA LYS A 145 -0.97 16.65 -14.09
C LYS A 145 -1.29 17.45 -15.35
N LYS A 146 -1.74 16.80 -16.43
CA LYS A 146 -2.17 17.49 -17.66
C LYS A 146 -3.47 18.29 -17.50
N GLN A 147 -4.30 17.95 -16.51
CA GLN A 147 -5.58 18.65 -16.27
C GLN A 147 -5.41 19.93 -15.45
N ILE A 148 -4.29 20.07 -14.73
CA ILE A 148 -4.00 21.24 -13.88
C ILE A 148 -3.31 22.37 -14.67
N ASN A 149 -2.77 22.08 -15.84
CA ASN A 149 -2.04 23.05 -16.71
C ASN A 149 -2.90 23.63 -17.86
N ILE A 150 -4.22 23.73 -17.63
CA ILE A 150 -5.12 24.43 -18.56
C ILE A 150 -5.60 25.74 -17.94
#